data_798fc8d2a4d475000173903c36cefc4c
#
_entry.id   798fc8d2a4d475000173903c36cefc4c
#
_cell.length_a   1.000
_cell.length_b   1.000
_cell.length_c   1.000
_cell.angle_alpha   90.00
_cell.angle_beta   90.00
_cell.angle_gamma   90.00
#
_symmetry.space_group_name_H-M   'P 1'
#
loop_
_entity.id
_entity.type
_entity.pdbx_description
1 polymer ?
#
loop_
_entity_poly.entity_id
_entity_poly.type
_entity_poly.pdbx_seq_one_letter_code
_entity_poly.pdbx_strand_id
1 'polypeptide(L)'
;MYNNEVSSDHKAYYNILETRGMSELTKGMPLWQFRLTDSEYEDLKQTLRNHTHELYRYGIEAALCYAEWWRRDYKGNIPSKEDVAVSIGIYRGYAENLYLAARNALKKNGYSFIHSLKGTEYFRTLLNQGGLPVNYIKNNDGNMGNFSRFLKGLVRELSMINYDWNDEDNSIIEQFNCISYLGKAFKNENIYDVAMQIAHAIIMDDNTLLPYDDTDASLAELTKSLKKEYTRARSERRIRPLSLHWKLKTTSEGHGYLFVNMDVVKDISSDSIPGLDISTCYSFDVFVAGILVGKYVRKAINRDEEGEVINATYTRISVGMNKDMLWKGEPVVEVKVRCDNDDRIFLTIAGCYPPNFEYPQV
;
A
#
# COMPACT_ATOMS: atom_id res chain seq x y z
N MET A 1 40.88 -28.91 10.83
CA MET A 1 40.76 -28.01 11.99
C MET A 1 41.31 -26.66 11.56
N TYR A 2 40.49 -25.78 10.99
CA TYR A 2 40.84 -24.37 10.82
C TYR A 2 40.28 -23.64 12.01
N ASN A 3 41.17 -23.19 12.89
CA ASN A 3 40.83 -22.37 14.04
C ASN A 3 40.18 -21.08 13.60
N ASN A 4 38.92 -20.92 13.96
CA ASN A 4 38.23 -19.67 14.00
C ASN A 4 38.80 -18.76 15.10
N GLU A 5 39.96 -18.17 14.90
CA GLU A 5 40.17 -16.83 15.42
C GLU A 5 39.32 -15.91 14.60
N VAL A 6 38.03 -15.79 14.96
CA VAL A 6 37.17 -14.69 14.59
C VAL A 6 37.95 -13.46 14.97
N SER A 7 38.50 -12.76 14.00
CA SER A 7 39.28 -11.55 14.23
C SER A 7 38.44 -10.64 15.11
N SER A 8 38.95 -10.29 16.29
CA SER A 8 38.30 -9.40 17.27
C SER A 8 37.84 -8.09 16.62
N ASP A 9 38.37 -7.80 15.47
CA ASP A 9 38.21 -6.58 14.69
C ASP A 9 36.81 -6.44 14.07
N HIS A 10 36.14 -7.53 13.68
CA HIS A 10 34.81 -7.54 13.04
C HIS A 10 33.69 -8.01 13.97
N LYS A 11 33.90 -7.92 15.28
CA LYS A 11 32.97 -8.46 16.27
C LYS A 11 31.53 -7.94 16.11
N ALA A 12 31.36 -6.65 15.83
CA ALA A 12 30.04 -6.05 15.66
C ALA A 12 29.27 -6.70 14.48
N TYR A 13 29.94 -6.88 13.36
CA TYR A 13 29.33 -7.52 12.17
C TYR A 13 29.00 -9.00 12.42
N TYR A 14 29.90 -9.76 13.02
CA TYR A 14 29.63 -11.17 13.32
C TYR A 14 28.52 -11.36 14.34
N ASN A 15 28.40 -10.50 15.35
CA ASN A 15 27.28 -10.52 16.28
C ASN A 15 25.94 -10.29 15.55
N ILE A 16 25.91 -9.38 14.58
CA ILE A 16 24.72 -9.14 13.76
C ILE A 16 24.33 -10.40 12.96
N LEU A 17 25.28 -11.07 12.34
CA LEU A 17 25.02 -12.32 11.61
C LEU A 17 24.51 -13.42 12.55
N GLU A 18 25.15 -13.61 13.69
CA GLU A 18 24.79 -14.64 14.67
C GLU A 18 23.35 -14.45 15.19
N THR A 19 22.97 -13.21 15.52
CA THR A 19 21.61 -12.90 15.98
C THR A 19 20.54 -13.16 14.93
N ARG A 20 20.90 -13.21 13.63
CA ARG A 20 20.01 -13.58 12.52
C ARG A 20 20.16 -15.03 12.07
N GLY A 21 20.97 -15.84 12.80
CA GLY A 21 21.24 -17.22 12.43
C GLY A 21 22.00 -17.39 11.11
N MET A 22 22.76 -16.36 10.71
CA MET A 22 23.53 -16.32 9.45
C MET A 22 25.01 -16.54 9.73
N SER A 23 25.70 -17.26 8.84
CA SER A 23 27.15 -17.42 8.87
C SER A 23 27.90 -16.37 8.05
N GLU A 24 27.26 -15.86 7.00
CA GLU A 24 27.80 -14.86 6.09
C GLU A 24 26.68 -14.07 5.42
N LEU A 25 27.04 -12.95 4.78
CA LEU A 25 26.10 -12.15 4.00
C LEU A 25 25.64 -12.94 2.76
N THR A 26 24.34 -13.17 2.68
CA THR A 26 23.75 -13.80 1.49
C THR A 26 23.95 -12.91 0.27
N LYS A 27 24.44 -13.49 -0.82
CA LYS A 27 24.72 -12.77 -2.06
C LYS A 27 23.47 -12.03 -2.57
N GLY A 28 23.58 -10.71 -2.72
CA GLY A 28 22.52 -9.87 -3.26
C GLY A 28 21.38 -9.54 -2.29
N MET A 29 21.44 -10.04 -1.04
CA MET A 29 20.42 -9.74 -0.03
C MET A 29 20.39 -8.25 0.30
N PRO A 30 19.25 -7.53 0.16
CA PRO A 30 19.15 -6.12 0.53
C PRO A 30 19.52 -5.87 1.99
N LEU A 31 20.33 -4.84 2.25
CA LEU A 31 20.87 -4.63 3.62
C LEU A 31 19.79 -4.23 4.63
N TRP A 32 18.67 -3.65 4.19
CA TRP A 32 17.55 -3.33 5.08
C TRP A 32 16.95 -4.57 5.76
N GLN A 33 17.12 -5.76 5.19
CA GLN A 33 16.63 -7.02 5.77
C GLN A 33 17.37 -7.42 7.06
N PHE A 34 18.53 -6.83 7.34
CA PHE A 34 19.21 -7.04 8.61
C PHE A 34 18.44 -6.46 9.81
N ARG A 35 17.59 -5.47 9.60
CA ARG A 35 16.76 -4.87 10.67
C ARG A 35 17.59 -4.53 11.92
N LEU A 36 18.65 -3.74 11.74
CA LEU A 36 19.57 -3.44 12.82
C LEU A 36 18.86 -2.71 13.97
N THR A 37 19.14 -3.15 15.19
CA THR A 37 18.77 -2.40 16.40
C THR A 37 19.61 -1.15 16.56
N ASP A 38 19.20 -0.23 17.46
CA ASP A 38 19.96 0.99 17.74
C ASP A 38 21.35 0.68 18.30
N SER A 39 21.44 -0.36 19.15
CA SER A 39 22.72 -0.82 19.72
C SER A 39 23.65 -1.36 18.63
N GLU A 40 23.15 -2.23 17.75
CA GLU A 40 23.94 -2.81 16.66
C GLU A 40 24.46 -1.72 15.70
N TYR A 41 23.62 -0.74 15.39
CA TYR A 41 24.03 0.39 14.54
C TYR A 41 25.12 1.25 15.23
N GLU A 42 24.98 1.50 16.54
CA GLU A 42 26.02 2.24 17.29
C GLU A 42 27.32 1.44 17.40
N ASP A 43 27.28 0.13 17.60
CA ASP A 43 28.45 -0.74 17.63
C ASP A 43 29.20 -0.73 16.28
N LEU A 44 28.47 -0.73 15.15
CA LEU A 44 29.06 -0.58 13.82
C LEU A 44 29.74 0.78 13.66
N LYS A 45 29.06 1.86 14.06
CA LYS A 45 29.64 3.22 14.01
C LYS A 45 30.91 3.31 14.85
N GLN A 46 30.90 2.74 16.05
CA GLN A 46 32.07 2.73 16.92
C GLN A 46 33.24 1.93 16.33
N THR A 47 32.95 0.79 15.69
CA THR A 47 33.96 0.00 14.97
C THR A 47 34.61 0.83 13.87
N LEU A 48 33.84 1.53 13.04
CA LEU A 48 34.36 2.36 11.95
C LEU A 48 35.16 3.58 12.47
N ARG A 49 34.72 4.21 13.58
CA ARG A 49 35.43 5.32 14.22
C ARG A 49 36.81 4.89 14.74
N ASN A 50 36.89 3.70 15.33
CA ASN A 50 38.13 3.16 15.88
C ASN A 50 39.15 2.80 14.77
N HIS A 51 38.66 2.53 13.54
CA HIS A 51 39.49 2.01 12.44
C HIS A 51 39.48 2.92 11.20
N THR A 52 39.38 4.23 11.40
CA THR A 52 39.29 5.22 10.30
C THR A 52 40.44 5.16 9.28
N HIS A 53 41.61 4.72 9.69
CA HIS A 53 42.77 4.56 8.81
C HIS A 53 42.78 3.26 7.99
N GLU A 54 41.93 2.28 8.36
CA GLU A 54 41.86 0.94 7.77
C GLU A 54 40.45 0.59 7.25
N LEU A 55 39.65 1.61 6.89
CA LEU A 55 38.25 1.42 6.46
C LEU A 55 38.07 0.38 5.35
N TYR A 56 39.09 0.20 4.51
CA TYR A 56 39.05 -0.81 3.44
C TYR A 56 38.86 -2.24 3.96
N ARG A 57 39.17 -2.53 5.21
CA ARG A 57 38.96 -3.83 5.88
C ARG A 57 37.50 -3.99 6.35
N TYR A 58 36.82 -2.89 6.66
CA TYR A 58 35.50 -2.84 7.28
C TYR A 58 34.38 -2.48 6.27
N GLY A 59 34.50 -3.06 5.06
CA GLY A 59 33.63 -2.65 3.95
C GLY A 59 32.16 -3.00 4.14
N ILE A 60 31.83 -4.14 4.78
CA ILE A 60 30.45 -4.54 5.05
C ILE A 60 29.86 -3.70 6.17
N GLU A 61 30.61 -3.44 7.24
CA GLU A 61 30.21 -2.54 8.32
C GLU A 61 29.90 -1.15 7.78
N ALA A 62 30.78 -0.66 6.89
CA ALA A 62 30.54 0.62 6.19
C ALA A 62 29.26 0.57 5.34
N ALA A 63 29.02 -0.50 4.59
CA ALA A 63 27.83 -0.65 3.77
C ALA A 63 26.55 -0.68 4.63
N LEU A 64 26.54 -1.41 5.73
CA LEU A 64 25.45 -1.42 6.70
C LEU A 64 25.21 -0.02 7.30
N CYS A 65 26.29 0.72 7.63
CA CYS A 65 26.15 2.09 8.12
C CYS A 65 25.55 3.04 7.06
N TYR A 66 25.87 2.90 5.78
CA TYR A 66 25.25 3.68 4.71
C TYR A 66 23.76 3.36 4.58
N ALA A 67 23.39 2.07 4.65
CA ALA A 67 22.01 1.62 4.59
C ALA A 67 21.19 2.15 5.77
N GLU A 68 21.72 2.03 6.98
CA GLU A 68 21.04 2.52 8.20
C GLU A 68 20.97 4.05 8.26
N TRP A 69 22.01 4.74 7.84
CA TRP A 69 21.97 6.20 7.71
C TRP A 69 20.83 6.64 6.78
N TRP A 70 20.68 6.00 5.62
CA TRP A 70 19.58 6.27 4.71
C TRP A 70 18.23 6.07 5.37
N ARG A 71 18.05 4.97 6.08
CA ARG A 71 16.80 4.61 6.75
C ARG A 71 16.48 5.56 7.90
N ARG A 72 17.46 5.89 8.75
CA ARG A 72 17.26 6.57 10.04
C ARG A 72 17.58 8.05 10.04
N ASP A 73 18.63 8.46 9.34
CA ASP A 73 19.22 9.79 9.51
C ASP A 73 19.02 10.73 8.32
N TYR A 74 18.62 10.19 7.18
CA TYR A 74 18.36 10.98 5.97
C TYR A 74 17.22 11.98 6.18
N LYS A 75 17.48 13.29 5.80
CA LYS A 75 16.56 14.41 6.04
C LYS A 75 15.98 15.05 4.78
N GLY A 76 16.27 14.47 3.61
CA GLY A 76 15.71 14.96 2.34
C GLY A 76 16.63 15.86 1.51
N ASN A 77 17.80 16.21 2.00
CA ASN A 77 18.81 16.94 1.23
C ASN A 77 19.41 16.05 0.12
N ILE A 78 20.13 16.64 -0.84
CA ILE A 78 20.94 15.84 -1.76
C ILE A 78 22.01 15.12 -0.93
N PRO A 79 21.96 13.78 -0.83
CA PRO A 79 22.86 13.05 0.05
C PRO A 79 24.29 13.11 -0.51
N SER A 80 25.25 13.36 0.38
CA SER A 80 26.68 13.31 0.07
C SER A 80 27.39 12.25 0.90
N LYS A 81 28.57 11.84 0.45
CA LYS A 81 29.41 10.90 1.20
C LYS A 81 29.87 11.51 2.54
N GLU A 82 30.09 12.81 2.52
CA GLU A 82 30.49 13.61 3.68
C GLU A 82 29.40 13.65 4.74
N ASP A 83 28.12 13.76 4.34
CA ASP A 83 27.00 13.75 5.28
C ASP A 83 26.92 12.43 6.05
N VAL A 84 27.10 11.33 5.34
CA VAL A 84 27.14 10.01 5.99
C VAL A 84 28.32 9.89 6.92
N ALA A 85 29.54 10.21 6.47
CA ALA A 85 30.75 10.13 7.29
C ALA A 85 30.62 10.96 8.59
N VAL A 86 30.16 12.20 8.47
CA VAL A 86 29.96 13.10 9.63
C VAL A 86 28.88 12.56 10.57
N SER A 87 27.77 12.06 10.04
CA SER A 87 26.66 11.52 10.83
C SER A 87 27.08 10.31 11.66
N ILE A 88 27.96 9.46 11.13
CA ILE A 88 28.50 8.30 11.88
C ILE A 88 29.73 8.64 12.73
N GLY A 89 30.14 9.91 12.76
CA GLY A 89 31.24 10.42 13.60
C GLY A 89 32.63 10.21 13.00
N ILE A 90 32.73 10.07 11.68
CA ILE A 90 34.02 9.99 10.96
C ILE A 90 34.33 11.35 10.35
N TYR A 91 35.61 11.75 10.45
CA TYR A 91 36.07 13.00 9.84
C TYR A 91 35.80 13.00 8.32
N ARG A 92 35.21 14.09 7.82
CA ARG A 92 34.80 14.25 6.42
C ARG A 92 35.88 13.93 5.38
N GLY A 93 37.15 14.10 5.73
CA GLY A 93 38.28 13.76 4.84
C GLY A 93 38.39 12.27 4.53
N TYR A 94 37.76 11.40 5.31
CA TYR A 94 37.71 9.94 5.06
C TYR A 94 36.42 9.49 4.34
N ALA A 95 35.53 10.41 3.96
CA ALA A 95 34.25 10.10 3.34
C ALA A 95 34.40 9.26 2.04
N GLU A 96 35.38 9.60 1.20
CA GLU A 96 35.67 8.82 -0.01
C GLU A 96 36.17 7.41 0.32
N ASN A 97 37.07 7.26 1.29
CA ASN A 97 37.59 5.97 1.71
C ASN A 97 36.48 5.08 2.27
N LEU A 98 35.59 5.65 3.09
CA LEU A 98 34.41 4.96 3.63
C LEU A 98 33.49 4.47 2.50
N TYR A 99 33.19 5.34 1.55
CA TYR A 99 32.38 4.98 0.38
C TYR A 99 33.01 3.87 -0.46
N LEU A 100 34.31 3.99 -0.77
CA LEU A 100 35.00 2.99 -1.56
C LEU A 100 35.04 1.64 -0.86
N ALA A 101 35.25 1.61 0.46
CA ALA A 101 35.18 0.40 1.27
C ALA A 101 33.84 -0.30 1.14
N ALA A 102 32.74 0.43 1.41
CA ALA A 102 31.37 -0.07 1.30
C ALA A 102 31.03 -0.56 -0.10
N ARG A 103 31.31 0.25 -1.13
CA ARG A 103 31.06 -0.11 -2.53
C ARG A 103 31.78 -1.38 -2.94
N ASN A 104 33.08 -1.48 -2.62
CA ASN A 104 33.90 -2.62 -3.03
C ASN A 104 33.47 -3.91 -2.33
N ALA A 105 33.07 -3.79 -1.06
CA ALA A 105 32.54 -4.93 -0.31
C ALA A 105 31.22 -5.44 -0.91
N LEU A 106 30.28 -4.53 -1.23
CA LEU A 106 29.02 -4.93 -1.86
C LEU A 106 29.25 -5.56 -3.25
N LYS A 107 30.11 -4.98 -4.08
CA LYS A 107 30.47 -5.59 -5.37
C LYS A 107 31.02 -7.01 -5.22
N LYS A 108 31.91 -7.22 -4.24
CA LYS A 108 32.46 -8.55 -3.95
C LYS A 108 31.36 -9.54 -3.52
N ASN A 109 30.31 -9.03 -2.89
CA ASN A 109 29.15 -9.82 -2.46
C ASN A 109 28.02 -9.85 -3.51
N GLY A 110 28.30 -9.49 -4.77
CA GLY A 110 27.40 -9.71 -5.90
C GLY A 110 26.34 -8.62 -6.11
N TYR A 111 26.46 -7.48 -5.44
CA TYR A 111 25.55 -6.36 -5.68
C TYR A 111 25.90 -5.59 -6.95
N SER A 112 24.89 -5.30 -7.74
CA SER A 112 25.03 -4.50 -8.96
C SER A 112 24.89 -3.01 -8.67
N PHE A 113 25.74 -2.18 -9.23
CA PHE A 113 25.66 -0.73 -9.12
C PHE A 113 25.16 -0.14 -10.44
N ILE A 114 24.17 0.73 -10.34
CA ILE A 114 23.66 1.50 -11.47
C ILE A 114 24.73 2.50 -11.90
N HIS A 115 24.98 2.60 -13.20
CA HIS A 115 25.93 3.54 -13.77
C HIS A 115 25.21 4.75 -14.37
N SER A 116 25.85 5.92 -14.26
CA SER A 116 25.41 7.12 -14.98
C SER A 116 25.77 7.00 -16.48
N LEU A 117 25.21 7.91 -17.29
CA LEU A 117 25.59 8.05 -18.70
C LEU A 117 27.10 8.32 -18.90
N LYS A 118 27.80 8.79 -17.87
CA LYS A 118 29.25 9.03 -17.86
C LYS A 118 30.04 7.80 -17.35
N GLY A 119 29.41 6.68 -17.13
CA GLY A 119 30.03 5.46 -16.61
C GLY A 119 30.39 5.50 -15.12
N THR A 120 30.01 6.57 -14.39
CA THR A 120 30.22 6.66 -12.95
C THR A 120 29.10 5.93 -12.21
N GLU A 121 29.46 5.22 -11.16
CA GLU A 121 28.50 4.51 -10.31
C GLU A 121 27.70 5.48 -9.44
N TYR A 122 26.41 5.22 -9.34
CA TYR A 122 25.57 6.05 -8.49
C TYR A 122 25.77 5.71 -7.01
N PHE A 123 26.18 6.71 -6.25
CA PHE A 123 26.24 6.65 -4.80
C PHE A 123 24.90 6.22 -4.16
N ARG A 124 23.78 6.67 -4.75
CA ARG A 124 22.45 6.32 -4.29
C ARG A 124 22.15 4.83 -4.34
N THR A 125 22.77 4.04 -5.22
CA THR A 125 22.62 2.58 -5.24
C THR A 125 23.01 1.96 -3.90
N LEU A 126 24.07 2.48 -3.25
CA LEU A 126 24.45 2.05 -1.90
C LEU A 126 23.42 2.44 -0.85
N LEU A 127 22.92 3.68 -0.89
CA LEU A 127 21.92 4.18 0.05
C LEU A 127 20.60 3.40 -0.05
N ASN A 128 20.18 3.09 -1.28
CA ASN A 128 18.94 2.35 -1.52
C ASN A 128 18.92 0.97 -0.86
N GLN A 129 20.08 0.40 -0.52
CA GLN A 129 20.16 -0.84 0.24
C GLN A 129 19.52 -0.73 1.65
N GLY A 130 19.32 0.47 2.15
CA GLY A 130 18.59 0.74 3.40
C GLY A 130 17.07 0.69 3.28
N GLY A 131 16.51 0.47 2.09
CA GLY A 131 15.06 0.43 1.87
C GLY A 131 14.40 1.80 2.05
N LEU A 132 13.34 1.87 2.85
CA LEU A 132 12.60 3.12 3.09
C LEU A 132 13.36 4.10 3.99
N PRO A 133 13.50 5.37 3.61
CA PRO A 133 14.04 6.42 4.48
C PRO A 133 12.96 6.88 5.47
N VAL A 134 12.77 6.10 6.54
CA VAL A 134 11.64 6.25 7.49
C VAL A 134 11.62 7.64 8.12
N ASN A 135 12.77 8.14 8.55
CA ASN A 135 12.87 9.44 9.21
C ASN A 135 12.50 10.61 8.25
N TYR A 136 12.91 10.53 7.00
CA TYR A 136 12.53 11.51 5.98
C TYR A 136 11.02 11.50 5.70
N ILE A 137 10.44 10.31 5.62
CA ILE A 137 8.99 10.15 5.41
C ILE A 137 8.24 10.71 6.61
N LYS A 138 8.68 10.38 7.83
CA LYS A 138 8.05 10.79 9.09
C LYS A 138 8.08 12.31 9.31
N ASN A 139 9.22 12.94 9.08
CA ASN A 139 9.43 14.34 9.44
C ASN A 139 8.91 15.34 8.39
N ASN A 140 8.24 14.87 7.36
CA ASN A 140 7.64 15.71 6.33
C ASN A 140 6.21 15.27 6.07
N ASP A 141 5.24 16.09 6.51
CA ASP A 141 3.80 15.80 6.38
C ASP A 141 3.39 15.51 4.93
N GLY A 142 3.97 16.21 3.96
CA GLY A 142 3.73 15.97 2.54
C GLY A 142 4.22 14.60 2.08
N ASN A 143 5.40 14.18 2.54
CA ASN A 143 5.96 12.86 2.22
C ASN A 143 5.18 11.74 2.90
N MET A 144 4.83 11.91 4.18
CA MET A 144 4.00 10.95 4.91
C MET A 144 2.64 10.81 4.23
N GLY A 145 2.01 11.91 3.82
CA GLY A 145 0.76 11.91 3.09
C GLY A 145 0.86 11.21 1.74
N ASN A 146 1.90 11.45 0.97
CA ASN A 146 2.13 10.80 -0.31
C ASN A 146 2.43 9.31 -0.16
N PHE A 147 3.28 8.94 0.81
CA PHE A 147 3.57 7.55 1.10
C PHE A 147 2.33 6.79 1.59
N SER A 148 1.51 7.41 2.43
CA SER A 148 0.22 6.86 2.85
C SER A 148 -0.72 6.63 1.65
N ARG A 149 -0.81 7.59 0.72
CA ARG A 149 -1.63 7.44 -0.51
C ARG A 149 -1.09 6.33 -1.40
N PHE A 150 0.22 6.23 -1.53
CA PHE A 150 0.87 5.16 -2.26
C PHE A 150 0.53 3.79 -1.66
N LEU A 151 0.73 3.58 -0.35
CA LEU A 151 0.42 2.31 0.32
C LEU A 151 -1.07 1.96 0.25
N LYS A 152 -1.97 2.93 0.45
CA LYS A 152 -3.42 2.72 0.28
C LYS A 152 -3.77 2.27 -1.13
N GLY A 153 -3.18 2.91 -2.12
CA GLY A 153 -3.34 2.53 -3.53
C GLY A 153 -2.82 1.13 -3.78
N LEU A 154 -1.62 0.82 -3.29
CA LEU A 154 -0.97 -0.48 -3.45
C LEU A 154 -1.81 -1.61 -2.84
N VAL A 155 -2.22 -1.49 -1.59
CA VAL A 155 -3.08 -2.47 -0.91
C VAL A 155 -4.39 -2.69 -1.69
N ARG A 156 -4.99 -1.61 -2.19
CA ARG A 156 -6.22 -1.69 -2.98
C ARG A 156 -5.99 -2.41 -4.32
N GLU A 157 -4.94 -2.03 -5.05
CA GLU A 157 -4.66 -2.57 -6.38
C GLU A 157 -4.23 -4.04 -6.31
N LEU A 158 -3.39 -4.43 -5.34
CA LEU A 158 -3.04 -5.83 -5.08
C LEU A 158 -4.26 -6.68 -4.71
N SER A 159 -5.14 -6.15 -3.85
CA SER A 159 -6.38 -6.86 -3.48
C SER A 159 -7.34 -7.03 -4.66
N MET A 160 -7.31 -6.13 -5.65
CA MET A 160 -8.17 -6.20 -6.83
C MET A 160 -7.72 -7.27 -7.83
N ILE A 161 -6.43 -7.53 -7.92
CA ILE A 161 -5.87 -8.52 -8.85
C ILE A 161 -5.68 -9.90 -8.22
N ASN A 162 -6.01 -10.05 -6.93
CA ASN A 162 -5.75 -11.29 -6.18
C ASN A 162 -4.28 -11.72 -6.31
N TYR A 163 -3.37 -10.79 -5.96
CA TYR A 163 -1.94 -10.97 -6.19
C TYR A 163 -1.41 -12.27 -5.53
N ASP A 164 -0.67 -13.07 -6.31
CA ASP A 164 0.01 -14.26 -5.81
C ASP A 164 1.28 -13.87 -5.04
N TRP A 165 1.24 -14.03 -3.71
CA TRP A 165 2.36 -13.69 -2.82
C TRP A 165 3.56 -14.63 -2.91
N ASN A 166 3.47 -15.69 -3.69
CA ASN A 166 4.61 -16.55 -4.03
C ASN A 166 5.40 -16.00 -5.24
N ASP A 167 4.85 -15.01 -5.94
CA ASP A 167 5.56 -14.31 -7.00
C ASP A 167 6.54 -13.29 -6.39
N GLU A 168 7.82 -13.44 -6.69
CA GLU A 168 8.87 -12.55 -6.19
C GLU A 168 9.03 -11.29 -7.07
N ASP A 169 8.25 -11.15 -8.15
CA ASP A 169 8.35 -9.99 -9.05
C ASP A 169 7.59 -8.76 -8.51
N ASN A 170 8.30 -7.93 -7.75
CA ASN A 170 7.77 -6.68 -7.23
C ASN A 170 7.68 -5.55 -8.29
N SER A 171 8.14 -5.78 -9.52
CA SER A 171 8.07 -4.79 -10.61
C SER A 171 6.64 -4.47 -11.04
N ILE A 172 5.67 -5.31 -10.70
CA ILE A 172 4.24 -5.08 -10.93
C ILE A 172 3.77 -3.72 -10.37
N ILE A 173 4.43 -3.22 -9.31
CA ILE A 173 4.14 -1.90 -8.74
C ILE A 173 4.25 -0.78 -9.79
N GLU A 174 5.15 -0.92 -10.75
CA GLU A 174 5.35 0.08 -11.81
C GLU A 174 4.15 0.23 -12.73
N GLN A 175 3.29 -0.77 -12.78
CA GLN A 175 2.06 -0.77 -13.57
C GLN A 175 0.87 -0.14 -12.83
N PHE A 176 1.01 0.08 -11.52
CA PHE A 176 -0.07 0.61 -10.68
C PHE A 176 -0.13 2.13 -10.68
N ASN A 177 -1.34 2.68 -10.62
CA ASN A 177 -1.54 4.13 -10.59
C ASN A 177 -0.95 4.77 -9.33
N CYS A 178 -0.90 4.01 -8.23
CA CYS A 178 -0.39 4.50 -6.95
C CYS A 178 1.09 4.90 -7.00
N ILE A 179 1.89 4.37 -7.94
CA ILE A 179 3.30 4.74 -8.11
C ILE A 179 3.50 6.24 -8.39
N SER A 180 2.49 6.92 -8.89
CA SER A 180 2.53 8.37 -9.15
C SER A 180 2.74 9.20 -7.88
N TYR A 181 2.40 8.65 -6.70
CA TYR A 181 2.62 9.31 -5.41
C TYR A 181 4.07 9.19 -4.92
N LEU A 182 4.88 8.28 -5.48
CA LEU A 182 6.29 8.17 -5.14
C LEU A 182 7.14 9.14 -5.97
N GLY A 183 7.97 9.92 -5.29
CA GLY A 183 9.01 10.71 -5.94
C GLY A 183 10.03 9.84 -6.67
N LYS A 184 10.65 10.36 -7.75
CA LYS A 184 11.62 9.62 -8.57
C LYS A 184 12.74 8.94 -7.76
N ALA A 185 13.15 9.55 -6.66
CA ALA A 185 14.20 9.02 -5.80
C ALA A 185 13.80 7.73 -5.05
N PHE A 186 12.50 7.48 -4.91
CA PHE A 186 11.95 6.33 -4.18
C PHE A 186 11.42 5.24 -5.10
N LYS A 187 11.55 5.39 -6.41
CA LYS A 187 11.18 4.37 -7.40
C LYS A 187 12.36 3.44 -7.63
N ASN A 188 12.48 2.43 -6.80
CA ASN A 188 13.51 1.38 -6.89
C ASN A 188 13.06 0.10 -6.21
N GLU A 189 13.66 -1.02 -6.60
CA GLU A 189 13.33 -2.36 -6.14
C GLU A 189 13.28 -2.49 -4.62
N ASN A 190 14.28 -2.00 -3.89
CA ASN A 190 14.32 -2.12 -2.44
C ASN A 190 13.14 -1.43 -1.73
N ILE A 191 12.64 -0.31 -2.27
CA ILE A 191 11.46 0.37 -1.73
C ILE A 191 10.20 -0.39 -2.11
N TYR A 192 10.16 -0.97 -3.31
CA TYR A 192 9.04 -1.81 -3.73
C TYR A 192 8.94 -3.05 -2.84
N ASP A 193 10.06 -3.73 -2.55
CA ASP A 193 10.10 -4.88 -1.66
C ASP A 193 9.54 -4.57 -0.27
N VAL A 194 10.00 -3.47 0.33
CA VAL A 194 9.51 -3.02 1.63
C VAL A 194 8.02 -2.69 1.57
N ALA A 195 7.57 -1.99 0.53
CA ALA A 195 6.17 -1.62 0.36
C ALA A 195 5.27 -2.85 0.15
N MET A 196 5.74 -3.83 -0.62
CA MET A 196 5.04 -5.10 -0.83
C MET A 196 4.89 -5.88 0.48
N GLN A 197 5.94 -5.97 1.30
CA GLN A 197 5.84 -6.62 2.61
C GLN A 197 4.86 -5.92 3.54
N ILE A 198 4.84 -4.57 3.56
CA ILE A 198 3.84 -3.82 4.34
C ILE A 198 2.42 -4.08 3.80
N ALA A 199 2.24 -4.07 2.48
CA ALA A 199 0.94 -4.36 1.88
C ALA A 199 0.48 -5.80 2.16
N HIS A 200 1.39 -6.77 2.10
CA HIS A 200 1.15 -8.17 2.45
C HIS A 200 0.69 -8.30 3.91
N ALA A 201 1.42 -7.70 4.85
CA ALA A 201 1.06 -7.70 6.26
C ALA A 201 -0.34 -7.11 6.52
N ILE A 202 -0.72 -6.07 5.76
CA ILE A 202 -2.04 -5.43 5.88
C ILE A 202 -3.14 -6.35 5.32
N ILE A 203 -2.92 -6.95 4.15
CA ILE A 203 -3.92 -7.78 3.45
C ILE A 203 -4.16 -9.09 4.20
N MET A 204 -3.09 -9.74 4.65
CA MET A 204 -3.15 -11.02 5.38
C MET A 204 -3.51 -10.86 6.86
N ASP A 205 -3.53 -9.63 7.39
CA ASP A 205 -3.73 -9.33 8.81
C ASP A 205 -2.64 -9.94 9.71
N ASP A 206 -1.42 -10.03 9.20
CA ASP A 206 -0.28 -10.66 9.89
C ASP A 206 0.87 -9.67 10.08
N ASN A 207 1.13 -9.29 11.34
CA ASN A 207 2.20 -8.36 11.69
C ASN A 207 3.60 -8.99 11.62
N THR A 208 3.71 -10.32 11.58
CA THR A 208 5.02 -10.99 11.47
C THR A 208 5.67 -10.77 10.11
N LEU A 209 4.86 -10.38 9.10
CA LEU A 209 5.30 -10.04 7.76
C LEU A 209 5.84 -8.61 7.63
N LEU A 210 5.78 -7.80 8.68
CA LEU A 210 6.28 -6.42 8.62
C LEU A 210 7.81 -6.41 8.45
N PRO A 211 8.32 -5.53 7.58
CA PRO A 211 9.75 -5.47 7.28
C PRO A 211 10.60 -4.89 8.42
N TYR A 212 9.98 -4.21 9.38
CA TYR A 212 10.65 -3.53 10.49
C TYR A 212 10.06 -3.94 11.82
N ASP A 213 10.91 -3.94 12.86
CA ASP A 213 10.49 -4.14 14.24
C ASP A 213 9.80 -2.89 14.81
N ASP A 214 9.26 -3.00 16.04
CA ASP A 214 8.59 -1.92 16.76
C ASP A 214 9.46 -0.67 16.97
N THR A 215 10.76 -0.74 16.69
CA THR A 215 11.69 0.39 16.74
C THR A 215 11.35 1.50 15.75
N ASP A 216 10.65 1.19 14.66
CA ASP A 216 10.14 2.18 13.70
C ASP A 216 8.69 2.56 14.03
N ALA A 217 8.46 3.08 15.22
CA ALA A 217 7.13 3.37 15.77
C ALA A 217 6.19 4.13 14.80
N SER A 218 6.72 5.02 13.98
CA SER A 218 5.91 5.80 13.02
C SER A 218 5.43 4.98 11.84
N LEU A 219 6.27 4.06 11.34
CA LEU A 219 5.88 3.14 10.28
C LEU A 219 4.89 2.10 10.81
N ALA A 220 5.11 1.61 12.04
CA ALA A 220 4.18 0.73 12.74
C ALA A 220 2.82 1.40 12.96
N GLU A 221 2.80 2.67 13.37
CA GLU A 221 1.57 3.45 13.54
C GLU A 221 0.84 3.66 12.21
N LEU A 222 1.56 4.04 11.15
CA LEU A 222 1.01 4.17 9.80
C LEU A 222 0.40 2.84 9.33
N THR A 223 1.14 1.75 9.46
CA THR A 223 0.68 0.40 9.08
C THR A 223 -0.57 0.00 9.86
N LYS A 224 -0.60 0.24 11.17
CA LYS A 224 -1.76 -0.02 12.04
C LYS A 224 -2.98 0.80 11.62
N SER A 225 -2.77 2.07 11.28
CA SER A 225 -3.85 2.94 10.79
C SER A 225 -4.40 2.44 9.46
N LEU A 226 -3.52 2.10 8.50
CA LEU A 226 -3.92 1.57 7.19
C LEU A 226 -4.62 0.21 7.30
N LYS A 227 -4.14 -0.67 8.17
CA LYS A 227 -4.76 -1.96 8.47
C LYS A 227 -6.17 -1.79 9.03
N LYS A 228 -6.35 -0.90 10.00
CA LYS A 228 -7.67 -0.57 10.55
C LYS A 228 -8.61 -0.05 9.47
N GLU A 229 -8.12 0.84 8.61
CA GLU A 229 -8.91 1.38 7.49
C GLU A 229 -9.26 0.30 6.47
N TYR A 230 -8.31 -0.57 6.12
CA TYR A 230 -8.51 -1.69 5.19
C TYR A 230 -9.53 -2.71 5.76
N THR A 231 -9.37 -3.12 7.01
CA THR A 231 -10.29 -4.05 7.67
C THR A 231 -11.69 -3.45 7.78
N ARG A 232 -11.79 -2.16 8.12
CA ARG A 232 -13.06 -1.44 8.12
C ARG A 232 -13.69 -1.41 6.72
N ALA A 233 -12.93 -1.05 5.70
CA ALA A 233 -13.40 -1.03 4.32
C ALA A 233 -13.81 -2.43 3.83
N ARG A 234 -13.10 -3.48 4.23
CA ARG A 234 -13.44 -4.87 3.92
C ARG A 234 -14.71 -5.32 4.65
N SER A 235 -14.86 -4.99 5.93
CA SER A 235 -16.08 -5.28 6.69
C SER A 235 -17.26 -4.46 6.20
N GLU A 236 -17.07 -3.19 5.88
CA GLU A 236 -18.10 -2.33 5.29
C GLU A 236 -18.50 -2.81 3.88
N ARG A 237 -17.56 -3.36 3.09
CA ARG A 237 -17.88 -3.99 1.80
C ARG A 237 -18.72 -5.24 1.96
N ARG A 238 -18.50 -6.03 3.03
CA ARG A 238 -19.30 -7.24 3.33
C ARG A 238 -20.69 -6.90 3.87
N ILE A 239 -20.89 -5.71 4.45
CA ILE A 239 -22.11 -5.34 5.19
C ILE A 239 -22.85 -4.18 4.54
N ARG A 240 -22.36 -3.57 3.43
CA ARG A 240 -23.12 -2.47 2.82
C ARG A 240 -24.40 -3.03 2.22
N PRO A 241 -25.54 -2.85 2.90
CA PRO A 241 -26.80 -2.93 2.22
C PRO A 241 -26.76 -1.90 1.09
N LEU A 242 -27.38 -2.23 -0.02
CA LEU A 242 -27.55 -1.32 -1.14
C LEU A 242 -28.00 0.06 -0.61
N SER A 243 -27.11 1.04 -0.66
CA SER A 243 -27.43 2.38 -0.17
C SER A 243 -28.15 3.16 -1.27
N LEU A 244 -29.31 3.69 -0.92
CA LEU A 244 -30.08 4.54 -1.80
C LEU A 244 -29.71 6.00 -1.54
N HIS A 245 -29.35 6.69 -2.61
CA HIS A 245 -29.14 8.14 -2.54
C HIS A 245 -30.24 8.87 -3.25
N TRP A 246 -30.91 9.76 -2.53
CA TRP A 246 -31.90 10.64 -3.07
C TRP A 246 -31.24 11.91 -3.63
N LYS A 247 -31.57 12.28 -4.85
CA LYS A 247 -31.14 13.54 -5.46
C LYS A 247 -32.35 14.29 -5.98
N LEU A 248 -32.51 15.52 -5.56
CA LEU A 248 -33.48 16.43 -6.17
C LEU A 248 -32.85 17.01 -7.44
N LYS A 249 -33.56 16.90 -8.55
CA LYS A 249 -33.21 17.59 -9.79
C LYS A 249 -34.36 18.49 -10.18
N THR A 250 -34.03 19.70 -10.63
CA THR A 250 -34.98 20.64 -11.20
C THR A 250 -34.85 20.66 -12.69
N THR A 251 -35.97 20.73 -13.40
CA THR A 251 -35.99 20.99 -14.84
C THR A 251 -35.80 22.47 -15.12
N SER A 252 -35.47 22.83 -16.39
CA SER A 252 -35.44 24.22 -16.87
C SER A 252 -36.77 24.95 -16.71
N GLU A 253 -37.87 24.23 -16.53
CA GLU A 253 -39.22 24.74 -16.32
C GLU A 253 -39.60 24.90 -14.85
N GLY A 254 -38.64 24.70 -13.94
CA GLY A 254 -38.84 24.85 -12.50
C GLY A 254 -39.52 23.68 -11.80
N HIS A 255 -39.85 22.60 -12.49
CA HIS A 255 -40.39 21.39 -11.86
C HIS A 255 -39.29 20.60 -11.15
N GLY A 256 -39.50 20.30 -9.86
CA GLY A 256 -38.63 19.42 -9.06
C GLY A 256 -39.07 17.97 -9.21
N TYR A 257 -38.10 17.07 -9.39
CA TYR A 257 -38.33 15.64 -9.30
C TYR A 257 -37.30 14.96 -8.44
N LEU A 258 -37.77 14.00 -7.67
CA LEU A 258 -36.94 13.22 -6.79
C LEU A 258 -36.34 12.06 -7.59
N PHE A 259 -35.02 11.98 -7.56
CA PHE A 259 -34.28 10.95 -8.25
C PHE A 259 -33.63 10.01 -7.26
N VAL A 260 -33.95 8.72 -7.33
CA VAL A 260 -33.28 7.69 -6.52
C VAL A 260 -32.13 7.13 -7.30
N ASN A 261 -30.93 7.27 -6.75
CA ASN A 261 -29.72 6.67 -7.29
C ASN A 261 -29.20 5.65 -6.28
N MET A 262 -29.13 4.40 -6.71
CA MET A 262 -28.23 3.45 -6.04
C MET A 262 -26.84 3.78 -6.55
N ASP A 263 -25.92 4.15 -5.68
CA ASP A 263 -24.55 4.34 -6.10
C ASP A 263 -24.06 3.10 -6.82
N VAL A 264 -23.24 3.33 -7.85
CA VAL A 264 -22.66 2.26 -8.65
C VAL A 264 -22.22 1.15 -7.72
N VAL A 265 -22.98 0.07 -7.71
CA VAL A 265 -22.69 -1.06 -6.85
C VAL A 265 -21.47 -1.73 -7.46
N LYS A 266 -20.31 -1.25 -7.02
CA LYS A 266 -19.06 -1.73 -7.57
C LYS A 266 -18.80 -3.18 -7.21
N ASP A 267 -19.29 -3.64 -6.07
CA ASP A 267 -19.02 -4.97 -5.59
C ASP A 267 -20.23 -5.51 -4.82
N ILE A 268 -21.07 -6.31 -5.46
CA ILE A 268 -22.08 -7.11 -4.79
C ILE A 268 -21.47 -8.48 -4.50
N SER A 269 -21.26 -8.79 -3.21
CA SER A 269 -20.96 -10.16 -2.78
C SER A 269 -22.26 -10.99 -2.66
N SER A 270 -22.12 -12.31 -2.61
CA SER A 270 -23.24 -13.25 -2.39
C SER A 270 -24.11 -12.88 -1.17
N ASP A 271 -23.50 -12.23 -0.18
CA ASP A 271 -24.16 -11.88 1.08
C ASP A 271 -24.84 -10.49 1.05
N SER A 272 -24.63 -9.71 -0.02
CA SER A 272 -25.15 -8.34 -0.13
C SER A 272 -26.67 -8.31 -0.37
N ILE A 273 -27.21 -9.33 -1.01
CA ILE A 273 -28.64 -9.50 -1.27
C ILE A 273 -29.01 -10.91 -0.88
N PRO A 274 -29.64 -11.14 0.27
CA PRO A 274 -29.98 -12.47 0.75
C PRO A 274 -30.82 -13.27 -0.25
N GLY A 275 -30.36 -14.48 -0.60
CA GLY A 275 -31.04 -15.38 -1.50
C GLY A 275 -30.88 -15.08 -2.99
N LEU A 276 -30.11 -14.06 -3.36
CA LEU A 276 -29.74 -13.78 -4.75
C LEU A 276 -28.48 -14.58 -5.12
N ASP A 277 -28.60 -15.44 -6.13
CA ASP A 277 -27.43 -16.06 -6.75
C ASP A 277 -26.81 -15.10 -7.77
N ILE A 278 -25.68 -14.49 -7.38
CA ILE A 278 -24.95 -13.52 -8.21
C ILE A 278 -24.42 -14.19 -9.49
N SER A 279 -24.16 -15.50 -9.48
CA SER A 279 -23.63 -16.22 -10.64
C SER A 279 -24.62 -16.18 -11.81
N THR A 280 -25.90 -16.25 -11.52
CA THR A 280 -27.01 -16.28 -12.49
C THR A 280 -27.63 -14.91 -12.76
N CYS A 281 -27.42 -13.92 -11.89
CA CYS A 281 -27.99 -12.58 -12.03
C CYS A 281 -27.18 -11.71 -13.01
N TYR A 282 -27.62 -11.57 -14.24
CA TYR A 282 -27.00 -10.71 -15.27
C TYR A 282 -27.43 -9.25 -15.16
N SER A 283 -28.65 -9.00 -14.75
CA SER A 283 -29.12 -7.65 -14.45
C SER A 283 -30.12 -7.68 -13.30
N PHE A 284 -30.29 -6.54 -12.66
CA PHE A 284 -31.35 -6.37 -11.69
C PHE A 284 -32.04 -5.01 -11.86
N ASP A 285 -33.30 -5.01 -11.58
CA ASP A 285 -34.18 -3.84 -11.68
C ASP A 285 -34.50 -3.32 -10.27
N VAL A 286 -34.46 -2.00 -10.13
CA VAL A 286 -34.82 -1.32 -8.89
C VAL A 286 -36.10 -0.56 -9.08
N PHE A 287 -37.10 -0.89 -8.27
CA PHE A 287 -38.40 -0.23 -8.25
C PHE A 287 -38.54 0.61 -6.98
N VAL A 288 -39.11 1.78 -7.11
CA VAL A 288 -39.50 2.66 -6.02
C VAL A 288 -41.00 2.95 -6.16
N ALA A 289 -41.77 2.64 -5.14
CA ALA A 289 -43.24 2.74 -5.19
C ALA A 289 -43.85 2.08 -6.45
N GLY A 290 -43.30 0.91 -6.83
CA GLY A 290 -43.75 0.16 -8.02
C GLY A 290 -43.25 0.69 -9.36
N ILE A 291 -42.49 1.77 -9.40
CA ILE A 291 -41.97 2.37 -10.64
C ILE A 291 -40.52 1.98 -10.83
N LEU A 292 -40.14 1.50 -12.01
CA LEU A 292 -38.76 1.18 -12.36
C LEU A 292 -37.90 2.44 -12.39
N VAL A 293 -36.97 2.58 -11.45
CA VAL A 293 -36.09 3.76 -11.31
C VAL A 293 -34.67 3.51 -11.77
N GLY A 294 -34.27 2.28 -11.92
CA GLY A 294 -32.93 1.91 -12.36
C GLY A 294 -32.84 0.48 -12.82
N LYS A 295 -32.07 0.27 -13.87
CA LYS A 295 -31.64 -1.04 -14.33
C LYS A 295 -30.12 -1.13 -14.21
N TYR A 296 -29.63 -2.20 -13.61
CA TYR A 296 -28.22 -2.44 -13.39
C TYR A 296 -27.82 -3.70 -14.15
N VAL A 297 -26.76 -3.61 -14.96
CA VAL A 297 -26.27 -4.71 -15.77
C VAL A 297 -24.88 -5.08 -15.32
N ARG A 298 -24.62 -6.38 -15.22
CA ARG A 298 -23.34 -6.92 -14.82
C ARG A 298 -22.26 -6.53 -15.80
N LYS A 299 -21.21 -5.85 -15.28
CA LYS A 299 -20.04 -5.45 -16.03
C LYS A 299 -18.92 -6.47 -15.92
N ALA A 300 -18.72 -7.02 -14.73
CA ALA A 300 -17.70 -8.02 -14.46
C ALA A 300 -18.15 -8.97 -13.34
N ILE A 301 -17.57 -10.15 -13.32
CA ILE A 301 -17.75 -11.17 -12.30
C ILE A 301 -16.36 -11.71 -11.93
N ASN A 302 -16.07 -11.74 -10.64
CA ASN A 302 -14.84 -12.29 -10.12
C ASN A 302 -15.11 -13.65 -9.51
N ARG A 303 -14.26 -14.62 -9.84
CA ARG A 303 -14.33 -16.00 -9.37
C ARG A 303 -13.05 -16.33 -8.62
N ASP A 304 -13.14 -17.27 -7.67
CA ASP A 304 -11.97 -17.87 -7.04
C ASP A 304 -11.34 -18.95 -7.94
N GLU A 305 -10.31 -19.61 -7.42
CA GLU A 305 -9.61 -20.71 -8.12
C GLU A 305 -10.49 -21.94 -8.35
N GLU A 306 -11.53 -22.11 -7.54
CA GLU A 306 -12.51 -23.20 -7.65
C GLU A 306 -13.64 -22.87 -8.62
N GLY A 307 -13.65 -21.62 -9.16
CA GLY A 307 -14.65 -21.15 -10.11
C GLY A 307 -15.89 -20.56 -9.47
N GLU A 308 -15.95 -20.49 -8.14
CA GLU A 308 -17.06 -19.91 -7.39
C GLU A 308 -17.05 -18.36 -7.47
N VAL A 309 -18.22 -17.76 -7.46
CA VAL A 309 -18.35 -16.31 -7.59
C VAL A 309 -18.08 -15.62 -6.26
N ILE A 310 -17.01 -14.84 -6.20
CA ILE A 310 -16.68 -14.02 -5.04
C ILE A 310 -17.52 -12.73 -5.02
N ASN A 311 -17.55 -12.02 -6.14
CA ASN A 311 -18.32 -10.79 -6.30
C ASN A 311 -18.63 -10.48 -7.77
N ALA A 312 -19.56 -9.59 -7.99
CA ALA A 312 -19.88 -9.06 -9.30
C ALA A 312 -20.04 -7.54 -9.26
N THR A 313 -19.59 -6.90 -10.33
CA THR A 313 -19.72 -5.44 -10.51
C THR A 313 -20.84 -5.15 -11.50
N TYR A 314 -21.74 -4.26 -11.12
CA TYR A 314 -22.86 -3.82 -11.94
C TYR A 314 -22.75 -2.35 -12.30
N THR A 315 -23.17 -2.00 -13.52
CA THR A 315 -23.23 -0.62 -14.00
C THR A 315 -24.68 -0.26 -14.25
N ARG A 316 -25.09 0.91 -13.79
CA ARG A 316 -26.43 1.45 -14.07
C ARG A 316 -26.57 1.81 -15.53
N ILE A 317 -27.65 1.30 -16.14
CA ILE A 317 -28.10 1.78 -17.43
C ILE A 317 -29.11 2.91 -17.17
N SER A 318 -29.02 3.98 -17.94
CA SER A 318 -30.00 5.06 -17.92
C SER A 318 -31.37 4.51 -18.33
N VAL A 319 -32.28 4.45 -17.40
CA VAL A 319 -33.70 4.20 -17.69
C VAL A 319 -34.28 5.58 -18.06
N GLY A 320 -34.92 5.67 -19.21
CA GLY A 320 -35.59 6.89 -19.65
C GLY A 320 -36.54 7.35 -18.54
N MET A 321 -36.34 8.56 -18.06
CA MET A 321 -37.20 9.11 -17.00
C MET A 321 -38.59 9.32 -17.51
N ASN A 322 -39.56 8.60 -16.94
CA ASN A 322 -40.95 8.91 -17.17
C ASN A 322 -41.27 10.22 -16.44
N LYS A 323 -41.78 11.22 -17.15
CA LYS A 323 -42.12 12.55 -16.58
C LYS A 323 -43.14 12.48 -15.44
N ASP A 324 -43.82 11.33 -15.29
CA ASP A 324 -44.87 11.12 -14.32
C ASP A 324 -44.35 10.59 -12.93
N MET A 325 -43.04 10.50 -12.76
CA MET A 325 -42.44 10.13 -11.47
C MET A 325 -42.39 11.31 -10.48
N LEU A 326 -43.49 12.00 -10.33
CA LEU A 326 -43.64 12.97 -9.23
C LEU A 326 -43.86 12.20 -7.93
N TRP A 327 -42.94 12.40 -7.00
CA TRP A 327 -43.17 11.96 -5.62
C TRP A 327 -44.44 12.66 -5.10
N LYS A 328 -45.41 11.88 -4.72
CA LYS A 328 -46.75 12.39 -4.27
C LYS A 328 -46.80 12.69 -2.79
N GLY A 329 -45.64 12.85 -2.13
CA GLY A 329 -45.61 13.21 -0.72
C GLY A 329 -45.83 12.04 0.27
N GLU A 330 -45.76 10.80 -0.19
CA GLU A 330 -45.87 9.65 0.68
C GLU A 330 -44.63 9.55 1.59
N PRO A 331 -44.81 9.44 2.93
CA PRO A 331 -43.70 9.47 3.88
C PRO A 331 -42.83 8.18 3.85
N VAL A 332 -43.32 7.13 3.25
CA VAL A 332 -42.63 5.82 3.18
C VAL A 332 -42.67 5.30 1.76
N VAL A 333 -41.49 5.04 1.20
CA VAL A 333 -41.34 4.49 -0.14
C VAL A 333 -40.80 3.07 -0.02
N GLU A 334 -41.48 2.12 -0.66
CA GLU A 334 -41.02 0.76 -0.79
C GLU A 334 -40.05 0.66 -1.96
N VAL A 335 -38.85 0.15 -1.69
CA VAL A 335 -37.85 -0.13 -2.72
C VAL A 335 -37.74 -1.64 -2.90
N LYS A 336 -37.93 -2.09 -4.12
CA LYS A 336 -37.86 -3.51 -4.50
C LYS A 336 -36.71 -3.73 -5.49
N VAL A 337 -35.97 -4.82 -5.29
CA VAL A 337 -34.91 -5.28 -6.21
C VAL A 337 -35.33 -6.62 -6.78
N ARG A 338 -35.36 -6.72 -8.10
CA ARG A 338 -35.70 -7.93 -8.84
C ARG A 338 -34.56 -8.29 -9.81
N CYS A 339 -34.16 -9.57 -9.81
CA CYS A 339 -33.22 -10.10 -10.81
C CYS A 339 -33.94 -10.40 -12.12
N ASP A 340 -33.25 -10.27 -13.27
CA ASP A 340 -33.80 -10.52 -14.61
C ASP A 340 -34.21 -11.99 -14.84
N ASN A 341 -33.55 -12.95 -14.13
CA ASN A 341 -33.82 -14.38 -14.28
C ASN A 341 -34.77 -14.93 -13.22
N ASP A 342 -35.29 -14.08 -12.35
CA ASP A 342 -36.12 -14.52 -11.23
C ASP A 342 -37.15 -13.43 -10.90
N ASP A 343 -38.42 -13.78 -10.99
CA ASP A 343 -39.52 -12.86 -10.68
C ASP A 343 -39.66 -12.58 -9.17
N ARG A 344 -38.89 -13.25 -8.32
CA ARG A 344 -38.88 -12.99 -6.89
C ARG A 344 -38.31 -11.62 -6.59
N ILE A 345 -38.85 -11.00 -5.56
CA ILE A 345 -38.30 -9.77 -4.99
C ILE A 345 -37.27 -10.19 -3.94
N PHE A 346 -35.99 -9.89 -4.21
CA PHE A 346 -34.88 -10.30 -3.35
C PHE A 346 -34.66 -9.34 -2.19
N LEU A 347 -35.00 -8.08 -2.36
CA LEU A 347 -34.82 -7.06 -1.33
C LEU A 347 -36.02 -6.13 -1.33
N THR A 348 -36.63 -6.01 -0.14
CA THR A 348 -37.61 -4.96 0.13
C THR A 348 -37.08 -4.10 1.26
N ILE A 349 -36.80 -2.83 0.96
CA ILE A 349 -36.42 -1.84 1.97
C ILE A 349 -37.68 -1.06 2.33
N ALA A 350 -38.26 -1.40 3.48
CA ALA A 350 -39.38 -0.64 4.04
C ALA A 350 -38.83 0.55 4.86
N GLY A 351 -39.48 1.69 4.76
CA GLY A 351 -39.14 2.86 5.59
C GLY A 351 -38.02 3.73 5.00
N CYS A 352 -37.78 3.70 3.69
CA CYS A 352 -36.97 4.73 3.05
C CYS A 352 -37.69 6.07 3.09
N TYR A 353 -37.25 6.95 3.98
CA TYR A 353 -37.76 8.30 4.04
C TYR A 353 -36.99 9.18 3.05
N PRO A 354 -37.64 9.80 2.04
CA PRO A 354 -37.04 10.88 1.32
C PRO A 354 -36.69 12.00 2.29
N PRO A 355 -35.56 12.70 2.10
CA PRO A 355 -35.23 13.83 2.95
C PRO A 355 -36.39 14.84 2.93
N ASN A 356 -36.72 15.38 4.10
CA ASN A 356 -37.70 16.44 4.23
C ASN A 356 -37.24 17.67 3.44
N PHE A 357 -37.80 17.88 2.28
CA PHE A 357 -37.63 19.14 1.55
C PHE A 357 -38.70 20.08 2.00
N GLU A 358 -38.32 21.15 2.68
CA GLU A 358 -39.20 22.30 2.80
C GLU A 358 -39.34 22.92 1.42
N TYR A 359 -40.51 22.77 0.83
CA TYR A 359 -40.83 23.47 -0.41
C TYR A 359 -40.87 24.97 -0.11
N PRO A 360 -40.18 25.84 -0.84
CA PRO A 360 -40.47 27.24 -0.78
C PRO A 360 -41.93 27.40 -1.15
N GLN A 361 -42.73 27.91 -0.24
CA GLN A 361 -44.10 28.32 -0.53
C GLN A 361 -44.02 29.43 -1.60
N VAL A 362 -44.60 29.18 -2.76
CA VAL A 362 -44.77 30.16 -3.83
C VAL A 362 -45.92 31.10 -3.47
#